data_2b4f39c4ee781487dce5f1905becce7f
#
_entry.id   2b4f39c4ee781487dce5f1905becce7f
#
_cell.length_a   1.000
_cell.length_b   1.000
_cell.length_c   1.000
_cell.angle_alpha   90.00
_cell.angle_beta   90.00
_cell.angle_gamma   90.00
#
_symmetry.space_group_name_H-M   'P 1'
#
loop_
_entity.id
_entity.type
_entity.pdbx_description
1 polymer ?
#
loop_
_entity_poly.entity_id
_entity_poly.type
_entity_poly.pdbx_seq_one_letter_code
_entity_poly.pdbx_strand_id
1 'polypeptide(L)'
;MYTGIIEAVGTLSLIEKRGNGAFVKVMTPASFKAKERVKIGDSVASNGVCLTATTVGDDFFTADVSAETVAMTCFKFYKQGQRLNLELPCTPATHLGGHIVQGHVDGIGEIKDISPLGEAVNIWVSNPPELSRYIALKGSIAVDGASLTVNSVTDDSFRLTLIPHSQTVLAFENWQTGRKVNLEVDVLARYLERLVLGQKFQSNAEEKSSALSFETLMQNGFI
;
A
#
# COMPACT_ATOMS: atom_id res chain seq x y z
N MET A 1 -7.26 -3.34 -7.39
CA MET A 1 -6.40 -2.18 -7.76
C MET A 1 -7.15 -0.90 -7.47
N TYR A 2 -6.43 0.11 -7.01
CA TYR A 2 -6.92 1.41 -6.53
C TYR A 2 -6.02 2.52 -7.09
N THR A 3 -6.42 3.76 -6.89
CA THR A 3 -5.65 4.94 -7.32
C THR A 3 -4.85 5.58 -6.20
N GLY A 4 -5.19 5.26 -4.95
CA GLY A 4 -4.71 5.96 -3.76
C GLY A 4 -5.37 7.33 -3.55
N ILE A 5 -6.47 7.60 -4.25
CA ILE A 5 -7.30 8.79 -4.01
C ILE A 5 -8.45 8.38 -3.10
N ILE A 6 -8.38 8.80 -1.86
CA ILE A 6 -9.35 8.41 -0.84
C ILE A 6 -10.72 9.02 -1.13
N GLU A 7 -11.75 8.18 -1.13
CA GLU A 7 -13.11 8.59 -1.44
C GLU A 7 -13.91 8.95 -0.19
N ALA A 8 -13.60 8.31 0.94
CA ALA A 8 -14.30 8.54 2.19
C ALA A 8 -13.46 8.10 3.40
N VAL A 9 -13.87 8.55 4.58
CA VAL A 9 -13.34 8.05 5.84
C VAL A 9 -14.43 7.29 6.57
N GLY A 10 -14.22 5.97 6.72
CA GLY A 10 -15.08 5.08 7.49
C GLY A 10 -14.65 4.93 8.94
N THR A 11 -15.40 4.12 9.69
CA THR A 11 -15.09 3.81 11.10
C THR A 11 -15.19 2.31 11.32
N LEU A 12 -14.15 1.72 11.91
CA LEU A 12 -14.13 0.32 12.33
C LEU A 12 -15.05 0.17 13.55
N SER A 13 -16.30 -0.25 13.30
CA SER A 13 -17.32 -0.37 14.36
C SER A 13 -17.22 -1.69 15.14
N LEU A 14 -16.61 -2.71 14.53
CA LEU A 14 -16.37 -4.00 15.17
C LEU A 14 -15.06 -4.58 14.65
N ILE A 15 -14.28 -5.15 15.55
CA ILE A 15 -13.16 -6.02 15.24
C ILE A 15 -13.16 -7.18 16.23
N GLU A 16 -13.37 -8.38 15.73
CA GLU A 16 -13.40 -9.61 16.50
C GLU A 16 -12.26 -10.52 16.06
N LYS A 17 -11.45 -10.96 17.00
CA LYS A 17 -10.40 -11.94 16.72
C LYS A 17 -11.01 -13.30 16.36
N ARG A 18 -10.62 -13.87 15.23
CA ARG A 18 -11.01 -15.20 14.78
C ARG A 18 -9.75 -16.05 14.50
N GLY A 19 -9.39 -16.88 15.45
CA GLY A 19 -8.09 -17.58 15.39
C GLY A 19 -6.94 -16.58 15.37
N ASN A 20 -6.10 -16.63 14.33
CA ASN A 20 -5.02 -15.67 14.09
C ASN A 20 -5.43 -14.51 13.16
N GLY A 21 -6.62 -14.56 12.56
CA GLY A 21 -7.23 -13.51 11.78
C GLY A 21 -8.23 -12.67 12.56
N ALA A 22 -9.04 -11.89 11.85
CA ALA A 22 -10.11 -11.09 12.43
C ALA A 22 -11.33 -11.03 11.51
N PHE A 23 -12.50 -10.77 12.12
CA PHE A 23 -13.69 -10.32 11.42
C PHE A 23 -13.91 -8.85 11.75
N VAL A 24 -14.25 -8.06 10.74
CA VAL A 24 -14.43 -6.62 10.89
C VAL A 24 -15.75 -6.15 10.32
N LYS A 25 -16.31 -5.10 10.94
CA LYS A 25 -17.40 -4.29 10.38
C LYS A 25 -16.95 -2.86 10.29
N VAL A 26 -17.04 -2.31 9.09
CA VAL A 26 -16.66 -0.92 8.79
C VAL A 26 -17.93 -0.13 8.46
N MET A 27 -18.22 0.88 9.25
CA MET A 27 -19.26 1.86 8.95
C MET A 27 -18.74 2.86 7.94
N THR A 28 -19.56 3.20 6.97
CA THR A 28 -19.25 4.14 5.90
C THR A 28 -20.12 5.39 6.02
N PRO A 29 -19.63 6.59 5.65
CA PRO A 29 -20.49 7.76 5.59
C PRO A 29 -21.52 7.61 4.47
N ALA A 30 -22.67 8.31 4.60
CA ALA A 30 -23.75 8.25 3.61
C ALA A 30 -23.30 8.62 2.19
N SER A 31 -22.29 9.49 2.06
CA SER A 31 -21.70 9.88 0.77
C SER A 31 -21.01 8.72 0.05
N PHE A 32 -20.54 7.69 0.77
CA PHE A 32 -19.88 6.52 0.20
C PHE A 32 -20.87 5.60 -0.52
N LYS A 33 -22.16 5.59 -0.10
CA LYS A 33 -23.24 4.80 -0.70
C LYS A 33 -22.93 3.31 -0.81
N ALA A 34 -22.54 2.70 0.32
CA ALA A 34 -22.06 1.33 0.36
C ALA A 34 -22.96 0.34 -0.38
N LYS A 35 -24.28 0.36 -0.07
CA LYS A 35 -25.26 -0.55 -0.68
C LYS A 35 -25.44 -0.42 -2.19
N GLU A 36 -25.21 0.78 -2.72
CA GLU A 36 -25.36 1.04 -4.16
C GLU A 36 -24.09 0.68 -4.94
N ARG A 37 -22.92 0.84 -4.31
CA ARG A 37 -21.61 0.81 -4.97
C ARG A 37 -20.78 -0.44 -4.66
N VAL A 38 -21.09 -1.15 -3.56
CA VAL A 38 -20.36 -2.34 -3.13
C VAL A 38 -21.26 -3.55 -3.22
N LYS A 39 -20.75 -4.64 -3.78
CA LYS A 39 -21.41 -5.95 -3.79
C LYS A 39 -20.63 -6.93 -2.92
N ILE A 40 -21.29 -7.99 -2.45
CA ILE A 40 -20.62 -9.10 -1.79
C ILE A 40 -19.58 -9.68 -2.77
N GLY A 41 -18.36 -9.84 -2.32
CA GLY A 41 -17.22 -10.27 -3.12
C GLY A 41 -16.38 -9.12 -3.71
N ASP A 42 -16.87 -7.88 -3.69
CA ASP A 42 -16.06 -6.73 -4.09
C ASP A 42 -14.97 -6.43 -3.06
N SER A 43 -13.88 -5.88 -3.54
CA SER A 43 -12.79 -5.40 -2.69
C SER A 43 -13.04 -3.95 -2.28
N VAL A 44 -12.73 -3.61 -1.03
CA VAL A 44 -12.71 -2.23 -0.52
C VAL A 44 -11.37 -2.00 0.18
N ALA A 45 -10.59 -1.03 -0.29
CA ALA A 45 -9.38 -0.62 0.42
C ALA A 45 -9.75 0.06 1.74
N SER A 46 -9.14 -0.38 2.83
CA SER A 46 -9.37 0.13 4.18
C SER A 46 -8.01 0.45 4.82
N ASN A 47 -7.64 1.72 4.90
CA ASN A 47 -6.26 2.17 5.17
C ASN A 47 -5.24 1.44 4.29
N GLY A 48 -5.53 1.33 2.98
CA GLY A 48 -4.65 0.67 2.00
C GLY A 48 -4.66 -0.87 2.06
N VAL A 49 -5.46 -1.47 2.91
CA VAL A 49 -5.60 -2.94 2.95
C VAL A 49 -6.81 -3.36 2.11
N CYS A 50 -6.58 -4.20 1.11
CA CYS A 50 -7.63 -4.75 0.27
C CYS A 50 -8.45 -5.78 1.06
N LEU A 51 -9.70 -5.46 1.37
CA LEU A 51 -10.63 -6.33 2.08
C LEU A 51 -11.78 -6.73 1.16
N THR A 52 -12.14 -8.02 1.17
CA THR A 52 -13.29 -8.52 0.41
C THR A 52 -14.56 -8.40 1.24
N ALA A 53 -15.55 -7.70 0.73
CA ALA A 53 -16.84 -7.52 1.39
C ALA A 53 -17.61 -8.85 1.48
N THR A 54 -17.94 -9.28 2.70
CA THR A 54 -18.70 -10.52 2.98
C THR A 54 -20.18 -10.25 3.23
N THR A 55 -20.50 -9.05 3.72
CA THR A 55 -21.87 -8.53 3.87
C THR A 55 -21.86 -7.04 3.58
N VAL A 56 -22.92 -6.51 2.97
CA VAL A 56 -23.08 -5.09 2.68
C VAL A 56 -24.46 -4.63 3.17
N GLY A 57 -24.48 -3.57 3.95
CA GLY A 57 -25.69 -2.87 4.40
C GLY A 57 -25.79 -1.47 3.82
N ASP A 58 -26.74 -0.71 4.29
CA ASP A 58 -27.00 0.64 3.80
C ASP A 58 -25.78 1.57 4.00
N ASP A 59 -25.12 1.43 5.16
CA ASP A 59 -24.02 2.28 5.63
C ASP A 59 -22.83 1.50 6.16
N PHE A 60 -22.68 0.21 5.82
CA PHE A 60 -21.56 -0.61 6.27
C PHE A 60 -21.23 -1.75 5.30
N PHE A 61 -20.06 -2.29 5.46
CA PHE A 61 -19.67 -3.60 4.97
C PHE A 61 -18.94 -4.39 6.06
N THR A 62 -18.91 -5.73 5.91
CA THR A 62 -18.09 -6.61 6.75
C THR A 62 -17.05 -7.30 5.90
N ALA A 63 -15.95 -7.72 6.51
CA ALA A 63 -14.91 -8.50 5.85
C ALA A 63 -14.22 -9.44 6.85
N ASP A 64 -13.68 -10.55 6.33
CA ASP A 64 -12.74 -11.38 7.06
C ASP A 64 -11.31 -10.91 6.74
N VAL A 65 -10.48 -10.76 7.78
CA VAL A 65 -9.07 -10.36 7.67
C VAL A 65 -8.21 -11.57 7.98
N SER A 66 -7.38 -11.98 7.02
CA SER A 66 -6.53 -13.17 7.18
C SER A 66 -5.48 -12.97 8.28
N ALA A 67 -4.95 -14.08 8.80
CA ALA A 67 -3.86 -14.06 9.77
C ALA A 67 -2.63 -13.30 9.24
N GLU A 68 -2.30 -13.49 7.98
CA GLU A 68 -1.19 -12.80 7.31
C GLU A 68 -1.46 -11.29 7.22
N THR A 69 -2.66 -10.90 6.78
CA THR A 69 -3.07 -9.50 6.73
C THR A 69 -2.99 -8.83 8.10
N VAL A 70 -3.46 -9.50 9.16
CA VAL A 70 -3.33 -8.98 10.53
C VAL A 70 -1.86 -8.83 10.92
N ALA A 71 -1.01 -9.81 10.60
CA ALA A 71 0.41 -9.78 10.97
C ALA A 71 1.20 -8.69 10.21
N MET A 72 0.90 -8.50 8.93
CA MET A 72 1.66 -7.60 8.04
C MET A 72 1.17 -6.15 8.05
N THR A 73 0.00 -5.88 8.61
CA THR A 73 -0.62 -4.55 8.55
C THR A 73 -0.92 -3.98 9.93
N CYS A 74 -1.33 -2.71 9.95
CA CYS A 74 -1.76 -2.02 11.16
C CYS A 74 -3.03 -2.61 11.78
N PHE A 75 -3.73 -3.55 11.11
CA PHE A 75 -4.90 -4.23 11.70
C PHE A 75 -4.60 -4.89 13.06
N LYS A 76 -3.36 -5.32 13.30
CA LYS A 76 -2.92 -5.86 14.61
C LYS A 76 -2.99 -4.84 15.77
N PHE A 77 -3.03 -3.54 15.46
CA PHE A 77 -3.10 -2.44 16.45
C PHE A 77 -4.50 -1.80 16.50
N TYR A 78 -5.34 -2.05 15.49
CA TYR A 78 -6.63 -1.38 15.40
C TYR A 78 -7.58 -1.82 16.51
N LYS A 79 -8.41 -0.87 16.90
CA LYS A 79 -9.48 -1.04 17.90
C LYS A 79 -10.78 -0.51 17.33
N GLN A 80 -11.88 -0.88 17.94
CA GLN A 80 -13.17 -0.27 17.66
C GLN A 80 -13.09 1.25 17.76
N GLY A 81 -13.70 1.97 16.83
CA GLY A 81 -13.62 3.41 16.69
C GLY A 81 -12.50 3.91 15.77
N GLN A 82 -11.59 3.03 15.31
CA GLN A 82 -10.53 3.41 14.38
C GLN A 82 -11.10 3.99 13.08
N ARG A 83 -10.65 5.18 12.71
CA ARG A 83 -10.96 5.80 11.41
C ARG A 83 -10.11 5.17 10.31
N LEU A 84 -10.74 4.90 9.16
CA LEU A 84 -10.12 4.22 8.04
C LEU A 84 -10.35 5.00 6.75
N ASN A 85 -9.29 5.26 6.00
CA ASN A 85 -9.37 5.73 4.62
C ASN A 85 -10.01 4.64 3.76
N LEU A 86 -11.03 4.97 3.00
CA LEU A 86 -11.75 4.03 2.14
C LEU A 86 -11.63 4.44 0.68
N GLU A 87 -11.41 3.44 -0.18
CA GLU A 87 -11.42 3.58 -1.63
C GLU A 87 -12.01 2.32 -2.27
N LEU A 88 -12.84 2.49 -3.30
CA LEU A 88 -13.35 1.40 -4.12
C LEU A 88 -12.35 1.01 -5.22
N PRO A 89 -12.43 -0.22 -5.73
CA PRO A 89 -11.54 -0.64 -6.80
C PRO A 89 -11.78 0.15 -8.08
N CYS A 90 -10.71 0.37 -8.84
CA CYS A 90 -10.77 1.05 -10.13
C CYS A 90 -11.67 0.29 -11.11
N THR A 91 -12.41 1.04 -11.90
CA THR A 91 -13.10 0.61 -13.11
C THR A 91 -12.34 1.08 -14.35
N PRO A 92 -12.64 0.59 -15.56
CA PRO A 92 -12.02 1.11 -16.79
C PRO A 92 -12.23 2.63 -17.03
N ALA A 93 -13.22 3.24 -16.37
CA ALA A 93 -13.51 4.67 -16.45
C ALA A 93 -12.90 5.50 -15.31
N THR A 94 -12.23 4.88 -14.36
CA THR A 94 -11.63 5.59 -13.21
C THR A 94 -10.39 6.37 -13.64
N HIS A 95 -10.32 7.65 -13.30
CA HIS A 95 -9.11 8.45 -13.49
C HIS A 95 -8.03 8.02 -12.51
N LEU A 96 -6.84 7.69 -13.00
CA LEU A 96 -5.68 7.40 -12.17
C LEU A 96 -5.06 8.73 -11.68
N GLY A 97 -5.67 9.32 -10.66
CA GLY A 97 -5.22 10.61 -10.10
C GLY A 97 -3.99 10.50 -9.17
N GLY A 98 -3.69 9.30 -8.67
CA GLY A 98 -2.51 9.01 -7.85
C GLY A 98 -1.53 8.11 -8.59
N HIS A 99 -1.35 6.87 -8.10
CA HIS A 99 -0.55 5.84 -8.75
C HIS A 99 -1.25 4.47 -8.64
N ILE A 100 -0.64 3.41 -9.15
CA ILE A 100 -1.21 2.06 -9.06
C ILE A 100 -1.03 1.54 -7.63
N VAL A 101 -2.11 1.53 -6.86
CA VAL A 101 -2.18 0.96 -5.51
C VAL A 101 -2.92 -0.37 -5.58
N GLN A 102 -2.33 -1.43 -5.05
CA GLN A 102 -2.91 -2.76 -5.10
C GLN A 102 -3.78 -3.08 -3.88
N GLY A 103 -3.53 -2.39 -2.76
CA GLY A 103 -4.09 -2.72 -1.46
C GLY A 103 -3.30 -3.85 -0.78
N HIS A 104 -2.06 -4.07 -1.20
CA HIS A 104 -1.16 -5.10 -0.71
C HIS A 104 -0.03 -4.45 0.08
N VAL A 105 -0.32 -4.16 1.34
CA VAL A 105 0.60 -3.50 2.26
C VAL A 105 1.92 -4.27 2.36
N ASP A 106 3.02 -3.56 2.14
CA ASP A 106 4.37 -4.12 2.16
C ASP A 106 5.01 -4.10 3.54
N GLY A 107 4.57 -3.17 4.39
CA GLY A 107 5.10 -3.01 5.74
C GLY A 107 4.41 -1.91 6.53
N ILE A 108 4.95 -1.66 7.72
CA ILE A 108 4.41 -0.69 8.66
C ILE A 108 5.47 0.38 8.93
N GLY A 109 5.13 1.63 8.67
CA GLY A 109 5.90 2.79 9.10
C GLY A 109 5.40 3.35 10.42
N GLU A 110 6.14 4.31 10.95
CA GLU A 110 5.77 5.10 12.11
C GLU A 110 5.91 6.58 11.79
N ILE A 111 4.90 7.38 12.14
CA ILE A 111 4.99 8.83 12.07
C ILE A 111 6.02 9.30 13.09
N LYS A 112 7.14 9.82 12.63
CA LYS A 112 8.25 10.34 13.45
C LYS A 112 8.02 11.77 13.91
N ASP A 113 7.50 12.59 12.99
CA ASP A 113 7.27 14.02 13.24
C ASP A 113 6.15 14.56 12.35
N ILE A 114 5.42 15.54 12.86
CA ILE A 114 4.46 16.35 12.12
C ILE A 114 4.75 17.80 12.45
N SER A 115 5.12 18.59 11.42
CA SER A 115 5.46 19.99 11.59
C SER A 115 4.73 20.89 10.59
N PRO A 116 4.27 22.08 11.02
CA PRO A 116 3.57 23.01 10.13
C PRO A 116 4.46 23.52 8.99
N LEU A 117 3.86 23.73 7.82
CA LEU A 117 4.47 24.39 6.67
C LEU A 117 3.43 25.32 6.02
N GLY A 118 3.23 26.50 6.61
CA GLY A 118 2.11 27.35 6.25
C GLY A 118 0.79 26.66 6.55
N GLU A 119 -0.09 26.55 5.55
CA GLU A 119 -1.35 25.80 5.63
C GLU A 119 -1.18 24.28 5.42
N ALA A 120 -0.04 23.87 4.86
CA ALA A 120 0.33 22.47 4.72
C ALA A 120 1.03 21.94 5.96
N VAL A 121 1.25 20.64 6.03
CA VAL A 121 2.04 19.98 7.08
C VAL A 121 3.10 19.07 6.47
N ASN A 122 4.29 19.08 7.02
CA ASN A 122 5.31 18.09 6.76
C ASN A 122 5.14 16.92 7.73
N ILE A 123 5.32 15.71 7.20
CA ILE A 123 5.19 14.48 7.97
C ILE A 123 6.39 13.61 7.65
N TRP A 124 7.17 13.31 8.67
CA TRP A 124 8.24 12.32 8.57
C TRP A 124 7.71 10.95 8.99
N VAL A 125 7.94 9.96 8.14
CA VAL A 125 7.52 8.58 8.37
C VAL A 125 8.74 7.69 8.29
N SER A 126 8.96 6.83 9.29
CA SER A 126 10.00 5.78 9.22
C SER A 126 9.58 4.71 8.23
N ASN A 127 10.55 4.11 7.59
CA ASN A 127 10.32 2.95 6.73
C ASN A 127 11.11 1.74 7.23
N PRO A 128 10.57 0.53 7.08
CA PRO A 128 11.34 -0.69 7.24
C PRO A 128 12.55 -0.68 6.29
N PRO A 129 13.75 -1.13 6.74
CA PRO A 129 14.97 -1.09 5.91
C PRO A 129 14.82 -1.78 4.55
N GLU A 130 14.03 -2.85 4.50
CA GLU A 130 13.73 -3.61 3.27
C GLU A 130 12.92 -2.82 2.25
N LEU A 131 12.18 -1.79 2.67
CA LEU A 131 11.37 -0.94 1.78
C LEU A 131 12.14 0.31 1.30
N SER A 132 13.22 0.70 1.98
CA SER A 132 13.95 1.94 1.69
C SER A 132 14.35 2.08 0.22
N ARG A 133 14.80 0.98 -0.41
CA ARG A 133 15.25 0.97 -1.81
C ARG A 133 14.14 1.28 -2.84
N TYR A 134 12.87 1.13 -2.47
CA TYR A 134 11.71 1.40 -3.33
C TYR A 134 11.14 2.80 -3.14
N ILE A 135 11.59 3.54 -2.12
CA ILE A 135 11.09 4.87 -1.78
C ILE A 135 12.03 5.91 -2.37
N ALA A 136 11.62 6.54 -3.46
CA ALA A 136 12.45 7.48 -4.19
C ALA A 136 11.97 8.92 -4.00
N LEU A 137 12.92 9.87 -3.96
CA LEU A 137 12.62 11.30 -4.00
C LEU A 137 11.76 11.63 -5.23
N LYS A 138 10.64 12.34 -5.02
CA LYS A 138 9.62 12.65 -6.04
C LYS A 138 8.85 11.44 -6.58
N GLY A 139 9.09 10.23 -6.06
CA GLY A 139 8.25 9.08 -6.31
C GLY A 139 6.95 9.12 -5.53
N SER A 140 6.10 8.13 -5.76
CA SER A 140 4.85 7.92 -5.05
C SER A 140 4.97 6.78 -4.03
N ILE A 141 4.23 6.90 -2.95
CA ILE A 141 4.05 5.85 -1.94
C ILE A 141 2.61 5.92 -1.43
N ALA A 142 2.00 4.78 -1.14
CA ALA A 142 0.72 4.76 -0.46
C ALA A 142 0.93 4.66 1.06
N VAL A 143 0.39 5.63 1.81
CA VAL A 143 0.40 5.65 3.27
C VAL A 143 -1.02 5.60 3.77
N ASP A 144 -1.38 4.55 4.53
CA ASP A 144 -2.76 4.25 4.87
C ASP A 144 -3.69 4.33 3.64
N GLY A 145 -3.21 3.85 2.49
CA GLY A 145 -3.91 3.81 1.21
C GLY A 145 -3.86 5.12 0.41
N ALA A 146 -3.47 6.23 0.99
CA ALA A 146 -3.38 7.50 0.28
C ALA A 146 -2.10 7.60 -0.56
N SER A 147 -2.24 7.87 -1.86
CA SER A 147 -1.13 8.15 -2.78
C SER A 147 -0.51 9.50 -2.45
N LEU A 148 0.74 9.49 -2.02
CA LEU A 148 1.44 10.69 -1.58
C LEU A 148 2.81 10.79 -2.24
N THR A 149 3.22 12.03 -2.56
CA THR A 149 4.53 12.30 -3.15
C THR A 149 5.60 12.35 -2.07
N VAL A 150 6.70 11.66 -2.29
CA VAL A 150 7.89 11.68 -1.43
C VAL A 150 8.67 12.97 -1.68
N ASN A 151 8.76 13.83 -0.66
CA ASN A 151 9.41 15.13 -0.77
C ASN A 151 10.86 15.14 -0.27
N SER A 152 11.25 14.14 0.53
CA SER A 152 12.63 13.94 1.00
C SER A 152 12.80 12.49 1.44
N VAL A 153 14.02 11.97 1.40
CA VAL A 153 14.37 10.61 1.81
C VAL A 153 15.64 10.66 2.63
N THR A 154 15.69 9.89 3.71
CA THR A 154 16.90 9.56 4.48
C THR A 154 17.08 8.05 4.50
N ASP A 155 18.09 7.54 5.18
CA ASP A 155 18.35 6.10 5.26
C ASP A 155 17.22 5.32 5.93
N ASP A 156 16.51 5.94 6.90
CA ASP A 156 15.51 5.30 7.76
C ASP A 156 14.11 5.90 7.68
N SER A 157 13.92 6.95 6.90
CA SER A 157 12.67 7.69 6.85
C SER A 157 12.48 8.49 5.56
N PHE A 158 11.25 8.88 5.29
CA PHE A 158 10.89 9.77 4.20
C PHE A 158 9.93 10.85 4.67
N ARG A 159 9.91 11.97 3.97
CA ARG A 159 9.04 13.10 4.25
C ARG A 159 7.98 13.25 3.17
N LEU A 160 6.77 13.50 3.64
CA LEU A 160 5.60 13.88 2.85
C LEU A 160 5.19 15.30 3.19
N THR A 161 4.46 15.96 2.29
CA THR A 161 3.81 17.24 2.58
C THR A 161 2.33 17.13 2.23
N LEU A 162 1.46 17.24 3.24
CA LEU A 162 0.02 17.23 3.04
C LEU A 162 -0.52 18.65 2.91
N ILE A 163 -1.12 18.94 1.77
CA ILE A 163 -1.84 20.20 1.51
C ILE A 163 -3.19 20.21 2.25
N PRO A 164 -3.83 21.37 2.48
CA PRO A 164 -5.08 21.46 3.24
C PRO A 164 -6.18 20.52 2.75
N HIS A 165 -6.37 20.41 1.45
CA HIS A 165 -7.37 19.49 0.89
C HIS A 165 -7.13 18.04 1.32
N SER A 166 -5.89 17.55 1.23
CA SER A 166 -5.56 16.19 1.66
C SER A 166 -5.81 15.96 3.15
N GLN A 167 -5.58 16.99 3.99
CA GLN A 167 -5.86 16.91 5.42
C GLN A 167 -7.35 16.72 5.73
N THR A 168 -8.25 17.22 4.88
CA THR A 168 -9.70 17.12 5.09
C THR A 168 -10.32 15.84 4.55
N VAL A 169 -9.72 15.21 3.53
CA VAL A 169 -10.27 13.99 2.90
C VAL A 169 -9.71 12.70 3.47
N LEU A 170 -8.60 12.77 4.20
CA LEU A 170 -7.98 11.63 4.86
C LEU A 170 -8.44 11.52 6.32
N ALA A 171 -8.27 10.34 6.93
CA ALA A 171 -8.39 10.15 8.38
C ALA A 171 -7.21 10.81 9.13
N PHE A 172 -6.87 12.04 8.74
CA PHE A 172 -5.67 12.76 9.19
C PHE A 172 -5.76 13.19 10.65
N GLU A 173 -6.96 13.40 11.19
CA GLU A 173 -7.16 13.70 12.60
C GLU A 173 -6.55 12.67 13.56
N ASN A 174 -6.33 11.45 13.08
CA ASN A 174 -5.68 10.38 13.86
C ASN A 174 -4.15 10.37 13.70
N TRP A 175 -3.59 11.22 12.84
CA TRP A 175 -2.15 11.22 12.60
C TRP A 175 -1.44 12.03 13.69
N GLN A 176 -0.56 11.36 14.38
CA GLN A 176 0.27 11.93 15.44
C GLN A 176 1.60 11.19 15.53
N THR A 177 2.60 11.80 16.11
CA THR A 177 3.90 11.18 16.35
C THR A 177 3.73 9.87 17.14
N GLY A 178 4.42 8.82 16.70
CA GLY A 178 4.32 7.47 17.25
C GLY A 178 3.23 6.59 16.62
N ARG A 179 2.31 7.16 15.81
CA ARG A 179 1.28 6.36 15.14
C ARG A 179 1.90 5.47 14.07
N LYS A 180 1.45 4.21 14.04
CA LYS A 180 1.77 3.26 12.97
C LYS A 180 0.84 3.47 11.78
N VAL A 181 1.42 3.38 10.57
CA VAL A 181 0.72 3.53 9.29
C VAL A 181 1.10 2.38 8.35
N ASN A 182 0.16 1.96 7.52
CA ASN A 182 0.42 1.00 6.46
C ASN A 182 1.21 1.65 5.33
N LEU A 183 2.22 0.96 4.83
CA LEU A 183 3.02 1.38 3.68
C LEU A 183 2.86 0.38 2.55
N GLU A 184 2.56 0.89 1.35
CA GLU A 184 2.63 0.14 0.10
C GLU A 184 3.51 0.93 -0.87
N VAL A 185 4.60 0.32 -1.34
CA VAL A 185 5.50 0.95 -2.31
C VAL A 185 4.92 0.85 -3.71
N ASP A 186 5.36 1.71 -4.62
CA ASP A 186 4.94 1.63 -6.02
C ASP A 186 5.33 0.26 -6.60
N VAL A 187 4.34 -0.48 -7.07
CA VAL A 187 4.51 -1.83 -7.62
C VAL A 187 5.49 -1.86 -8.80
N LEU A 188 5.64 -0.77 -9.54
CA LEU A 188 6.60 -0.65 -10.63
C LEU A 188 8.03 -0.82 -10.13
N ALA A 189 8.36 -0.30 -8.95
CA ALA A 189 9.69 -0.44 -8.35
C ALA A 189 10.03 -1.92 -8.07
N ARG A 190 9.05 -2.72 -7.63
CA ARG A 190 9.22 -4.15 -7.39
C ARG A 190 9.45 -4.94 -8.67
N TYR A 191 8.69 -4.66 -9.73
CA TYR A 191 8.89 -5.31 -11.02
C TYR A 191 10.23 -4.93 -11.65
N LEU A 192 10.63 -3.64 -11.57
CA LEU A 192 11.93 -3.18 -12.06
C LEU A 192 13.07 -3.88 -11.33
N GLU A 193 13.03 -3.98 -10.01
CA GLU A 193 14.04 -4.73 -9.25
C GLU A 193 14.11 -6.19 -9.72
N ARG A 194 12.97 -6.87 -9.83
CA ARG A 194 12.93 -8.27 -10.25
C ARG A 194 13.51 -8.49 -11.63
N LEU A 195 13.23 -7.59 -12.58
CA LEU A 195 13.78 -7.66 -13.94
C LEU A 195 15.29 -7.43 -13.97
N VAL A 196 15.78 -6.43 -13.22
CA VAL A 196 17.22 -6.12 -13.14
C VAL A 196 18.00 -7.26 -12.47
N LEU A 197 17.47 -7.82 -11.38
CA LEU A 197 18.10 -8.96 -10.71
C LEU A 197 18.00 -10.23 -11.57
N GLY A 198 16.89 -10.47 -12.28
CA GLY A 198 16.70 -11.59 -13.18
C GLY A 198 17.71 -11.60 -14.33
N GLN A 199 18.04 -10.43 -14.89
CA GLN A 199 19.09 -10.32 -15.92
C GLN A 199 20.49 -10.71 -15.39
N LYS A 200 20.80 -10.38 -14.13
CA LYS A 200 22.06 -10.81 -13.51
C LYS A 200 22.15 -12.34 -13.36
N PHE A 201 21.03 -13.00 -13.09
CA PHE A 201 21.01 -14.48 -13.03
C PHE A 201 21.21 -15.12 -14.40
N GLN A 202 20.66 -14.52 -15.48
CA GLN A 202 20.84 -15.01 -16.85
C GLN A 202 22.28 -14.81 -17.33
N SER A 203 22.88 -13.62 -17.11
CA SER A 203 24.29 -13.39 -17.48
C SER A 203 25.25 -14.33 -16.79
N ASN A 204 25.04 -14.63 -15.50
CA ASN A 204 25.86 -15.60 -14.77
C ASN A 204 25.63 -17.05 -15.24
N ALA A 205 24.44 -17.37 -15.78
CA ALA A 205 24.15 -18.68 -16.35
C ALA A 205 24.77 -18.83 -17.76
N GLU A 206 24.75 -17.76 -18.56
CA GLU A 206 25.39 -17.74 -19.88
C GLU A 206 26.92 -17.81 -19.78
N GLU A 207 27.55 -17.13 -18.80
CA GLU A 207 28.96 -17.31 -18.52
C GLU A 207 29.34 -18.73 -18.08
N LYS A 208 28.44 -19.46 -17.41
CA LYS A 208 28.63 -20.87 -17.07
C LYS A 208 28.26 -21.84 -18.21
N SER A 209 27.40 -21.43 -19.13
CA SER A 209 26.99 -22.26 -20.27
C SER A 209 27.88 -22.07 -21.51
N SER A 210 28.75 -21.07 -21.53
CA SER A 210 29.73 -20.84 -22.61
C SER A 210 30.95 -21.78 -22.55
N ALA A 211 30.75 -23.01 -22.07
CA ALA A 211 31.71 -24.11 -22.25
C ALA A 211 31.78 -24.60 -23.71
N LEU A 212 30.95 -24.07 -24.61
CA LEU A 212 31.06 -24.20 -26.08
C LEU A 212 31.90 -23.04 -26.62
N SER A 213 33.20 -23.10 -26.38
CA SER A 213 34.12 -22.18 -27.04
C SER A 213 34.30 -22.58 -28.51
N PHE A 214 34.67 -21.62 -29.36
CA PHE A 214 35.01 -21.90 -30.78
C PHE A 214 36.09 -22.96 -30.89
N GLU A 215 37.02 -23.01 -29.96
CA GLU A 215 38.04 -24.07 -29.82
C GLU A 215 37.43 -25.43 -29.55
N THR A 216 36.43 -25.53 -28.66
CA THR A 216 35.74 -26.79 -28.36
C THR A 216 34.97 -27.30 -29.57
N LEU A 217 34.38 -26.44 -30.39
CA LEU A 217 33.70 -26.83 -31.65
C LEU A 217 34.70 -27.33 -32.69
N MET A 218 35.85 -26.64 -32.88
CA MET A 218 36.91 -27.09 -33.76
C MET A 218 37.51 -28.43 -33.32
N GLN A 219 37.81 -28.64 -32.05
CA GLN A 219 38.34 -29.88 -31.55
C GLN A 219 37.43 -31.08 -31.68
N ASN A 220 36.12 -30.84 -31.76
CA ASN A 220 35.10 -31.88 -31.94
C ASN A 220 34.58 -32.00 -33.37
N GLY A 221 35.18 -31.31 -34.36
CA GLY A 221 34.92 -31.49 -35.76
C GLY A 221 33.60 -30.91 -36.29
N PHE A 222 33.08 -29.87 -35.59
CA PHE A 222 31.85 -29.20 -36.02
C PHE A 222 32.10 -28.01 -36.95
N ILE A 223 33.34 -27.53 -37.01
CA ILE A 223 33.83 -26.47 -37.92
C ILE A 223 35.30 -26.71 -38.20
#